data_536d67050961f486281d9b3547c34295
#
_entry.id   536d67050961f486281d9b3547c34295
#
_cell.length_a   1.000
_cell.length_b   1.000
_cell.length_c   1.000
_cell.angle_alpha   90.00
_cell.angle_beta   90.00
_cell.angle_gamma   90.00
#
_symmetry.space_group_name_H-M   'P 1'
#
loop_
_entity.id
_entity.type
_entity.pdbx_description
1 polymer ?
#
loop_
_entity_poly.entity_id
_entity_poly.type
_entity_poly.pdbx_seq_one_letter_code
_entity_poly.pdbx_strand_id
1 'polypeptide(L)'
;NSNHKIRKIVISTGVVTTLVGSTQGFQDGTGTSAKFNYPREITTDGTNLYVADAYNHRIRKIVIETGVVTTLAGSSSGSTDAPGTSASFNLPMGIVVEGANLYVADYSNHKIRKISSRGTLTADVNLHNLDDDTNATINLASSDTGEATVAPATLTFTEGNWNTAQTVTVTGVNDTDSDRNQSYRISLIASDQK
;
A
#
# COMPACT_ATOMS: atom_id res chain seq x y z
N ASN A 1 20.62 -15.33 -1.36
CA ASN A 1 20.96 -13.91 -1.17
C ASN A 1 21.84 -13.38 -2.32
N SER A 2 22.93 -14.07 -2.70
CA SER A 2 23.85 -13.59 -3.75
C SER A 2 23.28 -13.64 -5.18
N ASN A 3 22.13 -14.24 -5.39
CA ASN A 3 21.47 -14.30 -6.70
C ASN A 3 20.59 -13.08 -6.99
N HIS A 4 20.36 -12.22 -5.99
CA HIS A 4 19.58 -10.98 -6.13
C HIS A 4 18.17 -11.20 -6.72
N LYS A 5 17.55 -12.37 -6.45
CA LYS A 5 16.25 -12.81 -7.00
C LYS A 5 15.35 -13.34 -5.90
N ILE A 6 14.06 -13.17 -6.11
CA ILE A 6 13.02 -13.87 -5.36
C ILE A 6 12.54 -15.03 -6.23
N ARG A 7 12.57 -16.22 -5.66
CA ARG A 7 12.23 -17.47 -6.35
C ARG A 7 10.90 -18.00 -5.83
N LYS A 8 10.10 -18.55 -6.73
CA LYS A 8 8.87 -19.27 -6.43
C LYS A 8 9.12 -20.77 -6.57
N ILE A 9 8.65 -21.54 -5.61
CA ILE A 9 8.67 -23.02 -5.66
C ILE A 9 7.22 -23.50 -5.64
N VAL A 10 6.85 -24.32 -6.60
CA VAL A 10 5.56 -25.03 -6.59
C VAL A 10 5.70 -26.22 -5.67
N ILE A 11 5.02 -26.23 -4.53
CA ILE A 11 5.21 -27.24 -3.47
C ILE A 11 4.93 -28.65 -3.97
N SER A 12 3.87 -28.84 -4.77
CA SER A 12 3.46 -30.16 -5.25
C SER A 12 4.42 -30.79 -6.26
N THR A 13 5.21 -29.98 -6.99
CA THR A 13 6.09 -30.45 -8.08
C THR A 13 7.56 -30.18 -7.83
N GLY A 14 7.90 -29.33 -6.86
CA GLY A 14 9.26 -28.85 -6.61
C GLY A 14 9.81 -27.90 -7.69
N VAL A 15 9.01 -27.52 -8.69
CA VAL A 15 9.45 -26.64 -9.78
C VAL A 15 9.80 -25.26 -9.23
N VAL A 16 11.01 -24.80 -9.55
CA VAL A 16 11.56 -23.52 -9.10
C VAL A 16 11.64 -22.53 -10.26
N THR A 17 11.00 -21.37 -10.11
CA THR A 17 11.03 -20.29 -11.11
C THR A 17 11.49 -18.98 -10.46
N THR A 18 11.96 -18.03 -11.27
CA THR A 18 12.19 -16.66 -10.79
C THR A 18 10.88 -15.89 -10.83
N LEU A 19 10.43 -15.41 -9.67
CA LEU A 19 9.27 -14.52 -9.60
C LEU A 19 9.65 -13.11 -10.02
N VAL A 20 10.64 -12.53 -9.36
CA VAL A 20 11.16 -11.18 -9.66
C VAL A 20 12.65 -11.10 -9.36
N GLY A 21 13.29 -10.06 -9.93
CA GLY A 21 14.71 -9.78 -9.72
C GLY A 21 15.60 -10.36 -10.83
N SER A 22 16.77 -9.74 -11.01
CA SER A 22 17.74 -10.12 -12.05
C SER A 22 19.18 -10.04 -11.53
N THR A 23 19.88 -8.97 -11.84
CA THR A 23 21.24 -8.67 -11.39
C THR A 23 21.23 -7.84 -10.11
N GLN A 24 22.38 -7.76 -9.45
CA GLN A 24 22.59 -6.86 -8.33
C GLN A 24 22.27 -5.42 -8.70
N GLY A 25 21.58 -4.69 -7.80
CA GLY A 25 21.30 -3.27 -7.98
C GLY A 25 20.00 -2.84 -7.31
N PHE A 26 19.56 -1.64 -7.65
CA PHE A 26 18.29 -1.08 -7.24
C PHE A 26 17.50 -0.64 -8.47
N GLN A 27 16.31 -1.22 -8.65
CA GLN A 27 15.35 -0.81 -9.66
C GLN A 27 13.97 -1.36 -9.27
N ASP A 28 12.96 -0.48 -9.28
CA ASP A 28 11.56 -0.88 -9.29
C ASP A 28 11.17 -1.33 -10.71
N GLY A 29 10.19 -2.19 -10.85
CA GLY A 29 9.76 -2.71 -12.15
C GLY A 29 9.02 -4.03 -12.03
N THR A 30 8.71 -4.67 -13.16
CA THR A 30 7.94 -5.91 -13.20
C THR A 30 8.84 -7.10 -13.52
N GLY A 31 8.68 -8.20 -12.78
CA GLY A 31 9.38 -9.44 -13.01
C GLY A 31 10.91 -9.27 -12.96
N THR A 32 11.60 -9.67 -14.03
CA THR A 32 13.05 -9.61 -14.12
C THR A 32 13.61 -8.21 -14.43
N SER A 33 12.76 -7.22 -14.70
CA SER A 33 13.19 -5.83 -14.80
C SER A 33 13.55 -5.23 -13.44
N ALA A 34 13.00 -5.76 -12.35
CA ALA A 34 13.36 -5.34 -11.01
C ALA A 34 14.79 -5.78 -10.64
N LYS A 35 15.42 -5.01 -9.75
CA LYS A 35 16.74 -5.34 -9.18
C LYS A 35 16.72 -5.23 -7.67
N PHE A 36 17.44 -6.15 -7.02
CA PHE A 36 17.65 -6.19 -5.58
C PHE A 36 19.14 -6.22 -5.26
N ASN A 37 19.48 -5.91 -4.03
CA ASN A 37 20.83 -5.99 -3.53
C ASN A 37 20.89 -6.75 -2.20
N TYR A 38 21.23 -8.02 -2.26
CA TYR A 38 21.22 -8.96 -1.13
C TYR A 38 19.89 -8.94 -0.38
N PRO A 39 18.75 -9.29 -1.03
CA PRO A 39 17.47 -9.44 -0.32
C PRO A 39 17.63 -10.50 0.78
N ARG A 40 17.15 -10.21 1.98
CA ARG A 40 17.33 -11.07 3.16
C ARG A 40 16.06 -11.84 3.49
N GLU A 41 15.15 -11.26 4.20
CA GLU A 41 13.92 -11.89 4.63
C GLU A 41 12.73 -11.42 3.80
N ILE A 42 11.72 -12.27 3.74
CA ILE A 42 10.48 -12.06 2.99
C ILE A 42 9.30 -12.50 3.85
N THR A 43 8.24 -11.72 3.83
CA THR A 43 6.97 -12.02 4.48
C THR A 43 5.81 -11.70 3.54
N THR A 44 4.58 -12.08 3.89
CA THR A 44 3.41 -11.91 3.02
C THR A 44 2.16 -11.55 3.81
N ASP A 45 1.28 -10.76 3.17
CA ASP A 45 -0.11 -10.52 3.58
C ASP A 45 -1.12 -11.38 2.79
N GLY A 46 -0.64 -12.31 1.97
CA GLY A 46 -1.45 -13.16 1.09
C GLY A 46 -1.63 -12.58 -0.32
N THR A 47 -1.52 -11.29 -0.51
CA THR A 47 -1.64 -10.59 -1.81
C THR A 47 -0.28 -10.07 -2.28
N ASN A 48 0.52 -9.60 -1.34
CA ASN A 48 1.83 -9.03 -1.58
C ASN A 48 2.91 -9.78 -0.81
N LEU A 49 4.13 -9.72 -1.33
CA LEU A 49 5.34 -10.05 -0.60
C LEU A 49 6.06 -8.76 -0.20
N TYR A 50 6.62 -8.76 0.99
CA TYR A 50 7.46 -7.67 1.50
C TYR A 50 8.85 -8.21 1.74
N VAL A 51 9.85 -7.52 1.20
CA VAL A 51 11.24 -7.97 1.19
C VAL A 51 12.15 -6.93 1.82
N ALA A 52 12.97 -7.35 2.76
CA ALA A 52 14.08 -6.56 3.26
C ALA A 52 15.22 -6.58 2.23
N ASP A 53 15.33 -5.53 1.43
CA ASP A 53 16.36 -5.34 0.40
C ASP A 53 17.59 -4.69 1.04
N ALA A 54 18.34 -5.50 1.78
CA ALA A 54 19.23 -5.07 2.85
C ALA A 54 20.30 -4.06 2.41
N TYR A 55 21.04 -4.36 1.33
CA TYR A 55 22.11 -3.48 0.85
C TYR A 55 21.62 -2.31 0.00
N ASN A 56 20.33 -2.25 -0.29
CA ASN A 56 19.66 -1.06 -0.83
C ASN A 56 19.03 -0.21 0.27
N HIS A 57 19.08 -0.65 1.54
CA HIS A 57 18.49 0.06 2.70
C HIS A 57 17.00 0.35 2.53
N ARG A 58 16.25 -0.62 1.94
CA ARG A 58 14.84 -0.46 1.57
C ARG A 58 13.99 -1.66 1.95
N ILE A 59 12.72 -1.39 2.11
CA ILE A 59 11.67 -2.41 2.14
C ILE A 59 10.93 -2.34 0.82
N ARG A 60 10.88 -3.49 0.12
CA ARG A 60 10.26 -3.61 -1.20
C ARG A 60 8.94 -4.37 -1.10
N LYS A 61 7.93 -3.90 -1.83
CA LYS A 61 6.65 -4.57 -2.00
C LYS A 61 6.60 -5.23 -3.37
N ILE A 62 6.10 -6.46 -3.44
CA ILE A 62 5.91 -7.23 -4.68
C ILE A 62 4.44 -7.66 -4.72
N VAL A 63 3.71 -7.27 -5.74
CA VAL A 63 2.35 -7.79 -5.99
C VAL A 63 2.51 -9.20 -6.56
N ILE A 64 1.98 -10.22 -5.85
CA ILE A 64 2.22 -11.64 -6.20
C ILE A 64 1.66 -11.97 -7.58
N GLU A 65 0.48 -11.46 -7.91
CA GLU A 65 -0.21 -11.76 -9.16
C GLU A 65 0.50 -11.19 -10.38
N THR A 66 0.96 -9.95 -10.31
CA THR A 66 1.50 -9.20 -11.45
C THR A 66 3.03 -9.19 -11.52
N GLY A 67 3.70 -9.51 -10.41
CA GLY A 67 5.15 -9.38 -10.29
C GLY A 67 5.65 -7.93 -10.28
N VAL A 68 4.79 -6.95 -10.03
CA VAL A 68 5.18 -5.54 -9.89
C VAL A 68 5.93 -5.35 -8.58
N VAL A 69 7.11 -4.77 -8.65
CA VAL A 69 7.98 -4.43 -7.53
C VAL A 69 8.05 -2.93 -7.35
N THR A 70 7.75 -2.46 -6.16
CA THR A 70 7.86 -1.05 -5.77
C THR A 70 8.63 -0.91 -4.46
N THR A 71 9.20 0.26 -4.22
CA THR A 71 9.78 0.61 -2.93
C THR A 71 8.67 1.07 -1.98
N LEU A 72 8.46 0.33 -0.89
CA LEU A 72 7.48 0.68 0.13
C LEU A 72 8.02 1.73 1.10
N ALA A 73 9.25 1.54 1.57
CA ALA A 73 9.90 2.45 2.51
C ALA A 73 11.43 2.36 2.41
N GLY A 74 12.08 3.44 2.81
CA GLY A 74 13.53 3.55 2.81
C GLY A 74 14.11 4.15 1.53
N SER A 75 15.28 4.74 1.63
CA SER A 75 15.99 5.38 0.51
C SER A 75 17.50 5.14 0.58
N SER A 76 18.17 5.69 1.56
CA SER A 76 19.61 5.58 1.80
C SER A 76 19.88 4.97 3.17
N SER A 77 21.12 4.65 3.46
CA SER A 77 21.55 4.28 4.81
C SER A 77 21.28 5.41 5.79
N GLY A 78 20.63 5.10 6.91
CA GLY A 78 20.29 6.07 7.94
C GLY A 78 19.29 5.51 8.94
N SER A 79 18.76 6.38 9.82
CA SER A 79 17.89 5.98 10.94
C SER A 79 16.69 6.93 11.09
N THR A 80 16.30 7.61 10.01
CA THR A 80 15.21 8.59 10.03
C THR A 80 13.85 7.90 10.07
N ASP A 81 13.01 8.28 11.03
CA ASP A 81 11.59 7.94 11.06
C ASP A 81 10.83 8.94 10.19
N ALA A 82 10.23 8.45 9.12
CA ALA A 82 9.44 9.22 8.17
C ALA A 82 8.57 8.29 7.32
N PRO A 83 7.56 8.81 6.61
CA PRO A 83 6.74 8.01 5.70
C PRO A 83 7.48 7.54 4.46
N GLY A 84 7.21 6.31 4.05
CA GLY A 84 7.61 5.78 2.75
C GLY A 84 9.10 5.94 2.45
N THR A 85 9.43 6.52 1.31
CA THR A 85 10.81 6.71 0.85
C THR A 85 11.55 7.86 1.54
N SER A 86 10.88 8.67 2.36
CA SER A 86 11.54 9.66 3.22
C SER A 86 12.17 9.03 4.47
N ALA A 87 11.76 7.80 4.84
CA ALA A 87 12.42 7.03 5.88
C ALA A 87 13.80 6.56 5.41
N SER A 88 14.67 6.23 6.38
CA SER A 88 15.93 5.56 6.10
C SER A 88 16.13 4.37 7.04
N PHE A 89 16.76 3.33 6.53
CA PHE A 89 17.16 2.12 7.25
C PHE A 89 18.66 1.90 7.10
N ASN A 90 19.23 1.04 7.94
CA ASN A 90 20.61 0.62 7.78
C ASN A 90 20.73 -0.91 7.88
N LEU A 91 20.87 -1.55 6.71
CA LEU A 91 20.88 -2.99 6.54
C LEU A 91 19.66 -3.66 7.20
N PRO A 92 18.43 -3.37 6.78
CA PRO A 92 17.25 -4.09 7.29
C PRO A 92 17.36 -5.57 6.92
N MET A 93 17.23 -6.47 7.91
CA MET A 93 17.42 -7.90 7.70
C MET A 93 16.16 -8.71 7.90
N GLY A 94 15.48 -8.53 9.03
CA GLY A 94 14.26 -9.24 9.39
C GLY A 94 13.01 -8.43 9.03
N ILE A 95 11.93 -9.10 8.63
CA ILE A 95 10.65 -8.46 8.35
C ILE A 95 9.49 -9.41 8.62
N VAL A 96 8.46 -8.95 9.32
CA VAL A 96 7.24 -9.71 9.57
C VAL A 96 6.00 -8.84 9.38
N VAL A 97 4.96 -9.43 8.81
CA VAL A 97 3.61 -8.85 8.75
C VAL A 97 2.86 -9.21 10.03
N GLU A 98 2.24 -8.22 10.66
CA GLU A 98 1.29 -8.41 11.76
C GLU A 98 0.09 -7.47 11.58
N GLY A 99 -1.04 -8.03 11.17
CA GLY A 99 -2.22 -7.26 10.78
C GLY A 99 -1.91 -6.30 9.64
N ALA A 100 -2.18 -5.01 9.84
CA ALA A 100 -1.89 -3.95 8.87
C ALA A 100 -0.47 -3.34 9.03
N ASN A 101 0.40 -3.97 9.80
CA ASN A 101 1.72 -3.43 10.08
C ASN A 101 2.83 -4.37 9.60
N LEU A 102 3.97 -3.80 9.28
CA LEU A 102 5.24 -4.51 9.12
C LEU A 102 6.18 -4.12 10.25
N TYR A 103 6.82 -5.10 10.85
CA TYR A 103 7.91 -4.87 11.79
C TYR A 103 9.22 -5.28 11.14
N VAL A 104 10.19 -4.40 11.18
CA VAL A 104 11.47 -4.52 10.49
C VAL A 104 12.61 -4.49 11.51
N ALA A 105 13.45 -5.52 11.48
CA ALA A 105 14.72 -5.49 12.19
C ALA A 105 15.72 -4.65 11.40
N ASP A 106 15.87 -3.40 11.80
CA ASP A 106 16.82 -2.43 11.24
C ASP A 106 18.21 -2.65 11.83
N TYR A 107 18.88 -3.68 11.32
CA TYR A 107 19.97 -4.40 11.97
C TYR A 107 21.12 -3.49 12.41
N SER A 108 21.67 -2.69 11.50
CA SER A 108 22.81 -1.83 11.83
C SER A 108 22.44 -0.56 12.60
N ASN A 109 21.15 -0.30 12.77
CA ASN A 109 20.63 0.74 13.67
C ASN A 109 20.25 0.20 15.05
N HIS A 110 20.32 -1.13 15.27
CA HIS A 110 19.92 -1.78 16.52
C HIS A 110 18.49 -1.46 16.95
N LYS A 111 17.55 -1.37 15.97
CA LYS A 111 16.17 -0.97 16.20
C LYS A 111 15.18 -1.96 15.58
N ILE A 112 14.02 -2.08 16.19
CA ILE A 112 12.83 -2.63 15.55
C ILE A 112 11.99 -1.45 15.09
N ARG A 113 11.72 -1.40 13.78
CA ARG A 113 10.96 -0.32 13.15
C ARG A 113 9.58 -0.83 12.73
N LYS A 114 8.56 -0.01 12.91
CA LYS A 114 7.21 -0.29 12.46
C LYS A 114 6.90 0.52 11.21
N ILE A 115 6.40 -0.15 10.19
CA ILE A 115 5.77 0.49 9.03
C ILE A 115 4.28 0.18 9.15
N SER A 116 3.47 1.19 9.32
CA SER A 116 2.02 1.05 9.35
C SER A 116 1.48 1.19 7.94
N SER A 117 0.72 0.19 7.50
CA SER A 117 -0.09 0.33 6.30
C SER A 117 -1.35 1.08 6.72
N ARG A 118 -1.48 2.35 6.36
CA ARG A 118 -2.79 2.98 6.37
C ARG A 118 -3.54 2.44 5.16
N GLY A 119 -4.52 1.58 5.43
CA GLY A 119 -5.25 0.87 4.40
C GLY A 119 -6.07 1.82 3.52
N THR A 120 -6.19 1.47 2.26
CA THR A 120 -7.26 1.98 1.40
C THR A 120 -8.52 1.19 1.74
N LEU A 121 -9.55 1.86 2.16
CA LEU A 121 -10.88 1.28 2.34
C LEU A 121 -11.73 1.64 1.12
N THR A 122 -12.37 0.67 0.52
CA THR A 122 -13.36 0.90 -0.53
C THR A 122 -14.75 0.59 0.00
N ALA A 123 -15.72 1.42 -0.37
CA ALA A 123 -17.12 1.20 -0.09
C ALA A 123 -17.94 1.47 -1.35
N ASP A 124 -18.92 0.63 -1.63
CA ASP A 124 -19.83 0.84 -2.72
C ASP A 124 -21.06 1.61 -2.23
N VAL A 125 -21.39 2.68 -2.95
CA VAL A 125 -22.56 3.53 -2.69
C VAL A 125 -23.53 3.34 -3.83
N ASN A 126 -24.76 3.02 -3.51
CA ASN A 126 -25.88 2.97 -4.44
C ASN A 126 -27.08 3.72 -3.85
N LEU A 127 -27.95 4.22 -4.70
CA LEU A 127 -29.21 4.81 -4.28
C LEU A 127 -30.35 3.82 -4.53
N HIS A 128 -31.39 3.99 -3.74
CA HIS A 128 -32.63 3.27 -3.93
C HIS A 128 -33.73 4.29 -4.25
N ASN A 129 -34.44 4.06 -5.35
CA ASN A 129 -35.63 4.78 -5.70
C ASN A 129 -35.43 6.28 -6.02
N LEU A 130 -34.56 6.59 -7.02
CA LEU A 130 -34.55 7.92 -7.63
C LEU A 130 -35.81 8.11 -8.46
N ASP A 131 -36.44 9.24 -8.26
CA ASP A 131 -37.59 9.71 -9.03
C ASP A 131 -37.14 10.11 -10.45
N ASP A 132 -38.02 9.97 -11.42
CA ASP A 132 -37.70 9.96 -12.86
C ASP A 132 -37.10 11.27 -13.42
N ASP A 133 -37.07 12.35 -12.64
CA ASP A 133 -36.73 13.68 -13.15
C ASP A 133 -35.46 14.31 -12.53
N THR A 134 -34.76 13.64 -11.61
CA THR A 134 -33.70 14.28 -10.84
C THR A 134 -32.38 13.51 -10.82
N ASN A 135 -31.30 14.23 -11.10
CA ASN A 135 -29.95 13.74 -10.78
C ASN A 135 -29.64 13.99 -9.30
N ALA A 136 -29.16 12.99 -8.61
CA ALA A 136 -28.65 13.15 -7.24
C ALA A 136 -27.12 13.27 -7.26
N THR A 137 -26.63 14.32 -6.63
CA THR A 137 -25.20 14.51 -6.43
C THR A 137 -24.88 14.32 -4.95
N ILE A 138 -23.95 13.41 -4.64
CA ILE A 138 -23.46 13.17 -3.29
C ILE A 138 -22.05 13.70 -3.20
N ASN A 139 -21.84 14.70 -2.34
CA ASN A 139 -20.52 15.21 -2.02
C ASN A 139 -19.93 14.38 -0.89
N LEU A 140 -18.66 14.00 -1.06
CA LEU A 140 -17.91 13.23 -0.08
C LEU A 140 -16.76 14.07 0.45
N ALA A 141 -16.64 14.11 1.76
CA ALA A 141 -15.56 14.82 2.44
C ALA A 141 -15.04 14.02 3.64
N SER A 142 -13.73 14.04 3.83
CA SER A 142 -13.12 13.62 5.09
C SER A 142 -13.26 14.75 6.12
N SER A 143 -13.57 14.40 7.36
CA SER A 143 -13.54 15.36 8.47
C SER A 143 -12.13 15.80 8.82
N ASP A 144 -11.13 15.06 8.36
CA ASP A 144 -9.72 15.34 8.56
C ASP A 144 -8.93 14.89 7.32
N THR A 145 -8.53 15.86 6.51
CA THR A 145 -7.77 15.64 5.28
C THR A 145 -6.29 15.33 5.55
N GLY A 146 -5.80 15.63 6.73
CA GLY A 146 -4.48 15.22 7.22
C GLY A 146 -4.42 13.73 7.51
N GLU A 147 -5.55 13.12 7.91
CA GLU A 147 -5.64 11.70 8.25
C GLU A 147 -6.15 10.82 7.11
N ALA A 148 -7.08 11.32 6.29
CA ALA A 148 -7.62 10.56 5.17
C ALA A 148 -8.12 11.43 4.03
N THR A 149 -7.94 10.94 2.81
CA THR A 149 -8.56 11.48 1.60
C THR A 149 -9.65 10.56 1.11
N VAL A 150 -10.63 11.10 0.39
CA VAL A 150 -11.71 10.36 -0.24
C VAL A 150 -11.75 10.67 -1.74
N ALA A 151 -11.94 9.64 -2.55
CA ALA A 151 -12.04 9.76 -4.00
C ALA A 151 -13.09 8.77 -4.57
N PRO A 152 -13.91 9.19 -5.52
CA PRO A 152 -14.05 10.58 -5.99
C PRO A 152 -14.65 11.50 -4.91
N ALA A 153 -14.46 12.80 -5.03
CA ALA A 153 -15.05 13.79 -4.10
C ALA A 153 -16.57 13.96 -4.31
N THR A 154 -17.08 13.49 -5.43
CA THR A 154 -18.50 13.55 -5.79
C THR A 154 -18.94 12.29 -6.50
N LEU A 155 -20.13 11.79 -6.17
CA LEU A 155 -20.83 10.77 -6.93
C LEU A 155 -22.05 11.43 -7.58
N THR A 156 -22.31 11.09 -8.83
CA THR A 156 -23.52 11.55 -9.54
C THR A 156 -24.33 10.35 -9.96
N PHE A 157 -25.56 10.30 -9.48
CA PHE A 157 -26.55 9.31 -9.86
C PHE A 157 -27.60 9.96 -10.77
N THR A 158 -27.87 9.29 -11.84
CA THR A 158 -28.83 9.70 -12.86
C THR A 158 -29.89 8.61 -13.04
N GLU A 159 -30.93 8.87 -13.79
CA GLU A 159 -31.93 7.87 -14.17
C GLU A 159 -31.32 6.59 -14.75
N GLY A 160 -30.21 6.71 -15.48
CA GLY A 160 -29.55 5.58 -16.12
C GLY A 160 -28.61 4.77 -15.21
N ASN A 161 -28.20 5.27 -14.03
CA ASN A 161 -27.19 4.63 -13.19
C ASN A 161 -27.49 4.60 -11.68
N TRP A 162 -28.65 5.05 -11.23
CA TRP A 162 -28.99 5.14 -9.80
C TRP A 162 -28.87 3.80 -9.04
N ASN A 163 -29.15 2.69 -9.71
CA ASN A 163 -29.07 1.34 -9.17
C ASN A 163 -27.70 0.67 -9.38
N THR A 164 -26.76 1.37 -9.98
CA THR A 164 -25.41 0.88 -10.20
C THR A 164 -24.50 1.39 -9.09
N ALA A 165 -23.88 0.48 -8.36
CA ALA A 165 -22.94 0.84 -7.28
C ALA A 165 -21.79 1.68 -7.84
N GLN A 166 -21.48 2.80 -7.18
CA GLN A 166 -20.30 3.61 -7.43
C GLN A 166 -19.34 3.48 -6.27
N THR A 167 -18.11 3.09 -6.58
CA THR A 167 -17.10 2.79 -5.54
C THR A 167 -16.44 4.08 -5.06
N VAL A 168 -16.39 4.23 -3.75
CA VAL A 168 -15.66 5.28 -3.03
C VAL A 168 -14.40 4.66 -2.43
N THR A 169 -13.29 5.33 -2.63
CA THR A 169 -12.00 4.94 -2.06
C THR A 169 -11.59 5.93 -0.99
N VAL A 170 -11.36 5.44 0.22
CA VAL A 170 -10.80 6.22 1.33
C VAL A 170 -9.35 5.81 1.49
N THR A 171 -8.44 6.75 1.34
CA THR A 171 -7.00 6.51 1.48
C THR A 171 -6.48 7.23 2.72
N GLY A 172 -5.87 6.49 3.64
CA GLY A 172 -5.19 7.08 4.79
C GLY A 172 -4.02 7.97 4.33
N VAL A 173 -3.95 9.17 4.86
CA VAL A 173 -2.83 10.10 4.66
C VAL A 173 -1.88 9.95 5.84
N ASN A 174 -0.59 9.99 5.56
CA ASN A 174 0.42 10.00 6.60
C ASN A 174 0.95 11.43 6.73
N ASP A 175 0.55 12.11 7.76
CA ASP A 175 1.11 13.42 8.10
C ASP A 175 2.35 13.31 9.00
N THR A 176 2.95 14.45 9.30
CA THR A 176 4.15 14.55 10.15
C THR A 176 3.83 14.66 11.63
N ASP A 177 2.56 14.75 11.98
CA ASP A 177 2.14 14.91 13.37
C ASP A 177 2.13 13.54 14.07
N SER A 178 2.75 13.49 15.24
CA SER A 178 2.83 12.29 16.07
C SER A 178 1.59 12.09 16.92
N ASP A 179 0.43 12.38 16.37
CA ASP A 179 -0.83 12.13 17.02
C ASP A 179 -1.21 10.64 16.97
N ARG A 180 -1.77 10.17 18.04
CA ARG A 180 -2.21 8.77 18.18
C ARG A 180 -3.38 8.53 17.23
N ASN A 181 -3.73 7.26 16.96
CA ASN A 181 -4.89 6.86 16.15
C ASN A 181 -6.05 7.85 16.28
N GLN A 182 -6.18 8.76 15.32
CA GLN A 182 -7.29 9.69 15.24
C GLN A 182 -8.47 9.02 14.53
N SER A 183 -9.67 9.30 15.00
CA SER A 183 -10.89 8.87 14.33
C SER A 183 -11.33 9.96 13.37
N TYR A 184 -11.46 9.62 12.10
CA TYR A 184 -12.05 10.50 11.09
C TYR A 184 -13.39 9.96 10.62
N ARG A 185 -14.22 10.84 10.06
CA ARG A 185 -15.52 10.49 9.48
C ARG A 185 -15.51 10.86 8.00
N ILE A 186 -16.07 9.99 7.18
CA ILE A 186 -16.43 10.33 5.82
C ILE A 186 -17.90 10.70 5.83
N SER A 187 -18.20 11.94 5.46
CA SER A 187 -19.58 12.43 5.33
C SER A 187 -20.03 12.30 3.88
N LEU A 188 -21.26 11.84 3.70
CA LEU A 188 -21.97 11.82 2.44
C LEU A 188 -23.09 12.85 2.54
N ILE A 189 -23.01 13.90 1.75
CA ILE A 189 -23.98 15.00 1.77
C ILE A 189 -24.65 15.04 0.40
N ALA A 190 -25.92 14.63 0.35
CA ALA A 190 -26.73 14.80 -0.85
C ALA A 190 -27.06 16.27 -1.04
N SER A 191 -26.88 16.78 -2.25
CA SER A 191 -27.38 18.08 -2.64
C SER A 191 -28.74 17.87 -3.30
N ASP A 192 -29.81 18.35 -2.67
CA ASP A 192 -31.12 18.44 -3.31
C ASP A 192 -31.01 19.42 -4.48
N GLN A 193 -31.20 18.91 -5.66
CA GLN A 193 -31.56 19.74 -6.84
C GLN A 193 -33.07 19.83 -6.85
N LYS A 194 -33.60 21.00 -6.46
CA LYS A 194 -35.00 21.34 -6.70
C LYS A 194 -35.25 21.61 -8.19
#